data_4bcae21a835e2de48374f799b020cc33
#
_entry.id   4bcae21a835e2de48374f799b020cc33
#
_cell.length_a   1.000
_cell.length_b   1.000
_cell.length_c   1.000
_cell.angle_alpha   90.00
_cell.angle_beta   90.00
_cell.angle_gamma   90.00
#
_symmetry.space_group_name_H-M   'P 1'
#
loop_
_entity.id
_entity.type
_entity.pdbx_description
1 polymer ?
#
loop_
_entity_poly.entity_id
_entity_poly.type
_entity_poly.pdbx_seq_one_letter_code
_entity_poly.pdbx_strand_id
1 'polypeptide(L)'
;MSKDYSQLTYLEFLIQFSKKLHKYKPVIFYGTLLGITRENHIIKNDDDIDFLVDLKFKDKIIKDILKDKKFKINKKTSDNFFTQFYFEINHVFFFIEFYFYINKKENNYIIDKHSFFGDLSNDNLFLHIPKSFFFPLKKYNKIESVYLPNKSKALCKFLYGDHWNI
;
A
#
# COMPACT_ATOMS: atom_id res chain seq x y z
N MET A 1 20.18 8.41 -20.19
CA MET A 1 20.61 8.34 -18.77
C MET A 1 19.35 8.37 -17.91
N SER A 2 18.92 7.20 -17.42
CA SER A 2 17.85 7.14 -16.42
C SER A 2 18.41 7.78 -15.14
N LYS A 3 17.83 8.91 -14.71
CA LYS A 3 18.14 9.45 -13.37
C LYS A 3 17.68 8.37 -12.39
N ASP A 4 18.64 7.79 -11.68
CA ASP A 4 18.41 6.91 -10.54
C ASP A 4 17.73 7.78 -9.46
N TYR A 5 16.37 7.82 -9.49
CA TYR A 5 15.62 8.43 -8.41
C TYR A 5 15.85 7.57 -7.19
N SER A 6 16.68 8.09 -6.30
CA SER A 6 17.21 7.35 -5.16
C SER A 6 16.06 6.83 -4.30
N GLN A 7 16.26 5.67 -3.70
CA GLN A 7 15.41 5.11 -2.63
C GLN A 7 14.98 6.17 -1.61
N LEU A 8 15.83 7.18 -1.38
CA LEU A 8 15.54 8.33 -0.51
C LEU A 8 14.32 9.14 -0.97
N THR A 9 14.17 9.35 -2.29
CA THR A 9 13.04 10.10 -2.86
C THR A 9 11.72 9.38 -2.62
N TYR A 10 11.66 8.05 -2.82
CA TYR A 10 10.45 7.27 -2.54
C TYR A 10 10.11 7.24 -1.04
N LEU A 11 11.11 7.16 -0.17
CA LEU A 11 10.91 7.23 1.27
C LEU A 11 10.33 8.59 1.68
N GLU A 12 10.80 9.68 1.09
CA GLU A 12 10.26 11.03 1.32
C GLU A 12 8.79 11.13 0.86
N PHE A 13 8.45 10.56 -0.30
CA PHE A 13 7.06 10.49 -0.76
C PHE A 13 6.20 9.66 0.17
N LEU A 14 6.65 8.49 0.61
CA LEU A 14 5.95 7.67 1.57
C LEU A 14 5.61 8.47 2.83
N ILE A 15 6.58 9.20 3.38
CA ILE A 15 6.40 10.04 4.57
C ILE A 15 5.36 11.14 4.33
N GLN A 16 5.50 11.89 3.22
CA GLN A 16 4.61 12.99 2.89
C GLN A 16 3.17 12.51 2.70
N PHE A 17 2.97 11.41 1.96
CA PHE A 17 1.64 10.83 1.75
C PHE A 17 1.04 10.31 3.04
N SER A 18 1.81 9.60 3.84
CA SER A 18 1.35 9.08 5.13
C SER A 18 0.91 10.20 6.07
N LYS A 19 1.63 11.34 6.09
CA LYS A 19 1.23 12.53 6.84
C LYS A 19 -0.08 13.13 6.34
N LYS A 20 -0.19 13.33 5.02
CA LYS A 20 -1.39 13.90 4.37
C LYS A 20 -2.65 13.06 4.63
N LEU A 21 -2.50 11.74 4.65
CA LEU A 21 -3.60 10.78 4.77
C LEU A 21 -3.72 10.15 6.17
N HIS A 22 -2.97 10.64 7.16
CA HIS A 22 -2.89 10.09 8.51
C HIS A 22 -4.26 9.79 9.15
N LYS A 23 -5.27 10.64 8.95
CA LYS A 23 -6.63 10.46 9.47
C LYS A 23 -7.34 9.19 8.94
N TYR A 24 -6.89 8.63 7.82
CA TYR A 24 -7.42 7.39 7.22
C TYR A 24 -6.63 6.15 7.63
N LYS A 25 -5.50 6.34 8.32
CA LYS A 25 -4.59 5.28 8.78
C LYS A 25 -4.17 4.34 7.63
N PRO A 26 -3.62 4.85 6.51
CA PRO A 26 -3.14 4.01 5.45
C PRO A 26 -1.98 3.13 5.96
N VAL A 27 -2.09 1.84 5.73
CA VAL A 27 -1.08 0.86 6.15
C VAL A 27 -0.22 0.53 4.95
N ILE A 28 1.11 0.63 5.08
CA ILE A 28 1.99 0.19 3.98
C ILE A 28 1.83 -1.30 3.75
N PHE A 29 1.82 -1.71 2.48
CA PHE A 29 1.49 -3.07 2.11
C PHE A 29 2.38 -3.58 0.97
N TYR A 30 2.19 -4.77 0.49
CA TYR A 30 2.90 -5.41 -0.63
C TYR A 30 4.41 -5.08 -0.70
N GLY A 31 4.91 -4.60 -1.84
CA GLY A 31 6.32 -4.27 -2.06
C GLY A 31 6.88 -3.27 -1.06
N THR A 32 6.11 -2.24 -0.74
CA THR A 32 6.48 -1.23 0.27
C THR A 32 6.64 -1.84 1.67
N LEU A 33 5.72 -2.72 2.09
CA LEU A 33 5.84 -3.44 3.37
C LEU A 33 7.04 -4.38 3.38
N LEU A 34 7.25 -5.11 2.29
CA LEU A 34 8.37 -6.03 2.14
C LEU A 34 9.71 -5.31 2.30
N GLY A 35 9.93 -4.23 1.58
CA GLY A 35 11.15 -3.43 1.66
C GLY A 35 11.41 -2.88 3.06
N ILE A 36 10.41 -2.24 3.67
CA ILE A 36 10.52 -1.71 5.03
C ILE A 36 10.77 -2.80 6.06
N THR A 37 10.14 -3.98 5.91
CA THR A 37 10.29 -5.08 6.90
C THR A 37 11.62 -5.81 6.76
N ARG A 38 12.14 -5.96 5.53
CA ARG A 38 13.36 -6.69 5.21
C ARG A 38 14.60 -5.81 5.32
N GLU A 39 14.56 -4.62 4.70
CA GLU A 39 15.71 -3.75 4.49
C GLU A 39 15.65 -2.46 5.30
N ASN A 40 14.53 -2.20 6.00
CA ASN A 40 14.23 -0.91 6.63
C ASN A 40 14.25 0.26 5.63
N HIS A 41 13.96 -0.03 4.38
CA HIS A 41 13.99 0.89 3.25
C HIS A 41 12.99 0.45 2.16
N ILE A 42 12.70 1.34 1.19
CA ILE A 42 11.97 0.97 -0.03
C ILE A 42 12.87 0.07 -0.89
N ILE A 43 12.31 -0.92 -1.55
CA ILE A 43 13.04 -1.82 -2.44
C ILE A 43 13.72 -1.00 -3.55
N LYS A 44 14.97 -1.34 -3.85
CA LYS A 44 15.72 -0.65 -4.91
C LYS A 44 15.04 -0.88 -6.26
N ASN A 45 14.85 0.20 -7.02
CA ASN A 45 14.17 0.22 -8.33
C ASN A 45 12.68 -0.14 -8.28
N ASP A 46 12.05 -0.11 -7.10
CA ASP A 46 10.61 -0.12 -6.98
C ASP A 46 10.05 1.21 -7.49
N ASP A 47 8.97 1.19 -8.25
CA ASP A 47 8.41 2.36 -8.93
C ASP A 47 7.07 2.82 -8.36
N ASP A 48 6.63 2.18 -7.27
CA ASP A 48 5.37 2.46 -6.59
C ASP A 48 5.49 2.53 -5.07
N ILE A 49 4.41 2.98 -4.46
CA ILE A 49 4.17 2.93 -3.01
C ILE A 49 2.81 2.30 -2.78
N ASP A 50 2.79 1.18 -2.08
CA ASP A 50 1.59 0.42 -1.79
C ASP A 50 0.98 0.79 -0.44
N PHE A 51 -0.32 1.07 -0.44
CA PHE A 51 -1.12 1.24 0.77
C PHE A 51 -2.33 0.32 0.78
N LEU A 52 -2.63 -0.29 1.92
CA LEU A 52 -3.87 -0.98 2.19
C LEU A 52 -4.71 -0.16 3.17
N VAL A 53 -5.97 0.14 2.80
CA VAL A 53 -6.86 1.04 3.54
C VAL A 53 -8.27 0.48 3.60
N ASP A 54 -9.02 0.77 4.66
CA ASP A 54 -10.43 0.40 4.77
C ASP A 54 -11.26 1.04 3.62
N LEU A 55 -12.02 0.24 2.91
CA LEU A 55 -12.82 0.62 1.73
C LEU A 55 -13.76 1.81 2.00
N LYS A 56 -14.25 1.95 3.24
CA LYS A 56 -15.12 3.09 3.63
C LYS A 56 -14.47 4.46 3.46
N PHE A 57 -13.14 4.52 3.33
CA PHE A 57 -12.41 5.78 3.14
C PHE A 57 -12.04 6.08 1.69
N LYS A 58 -12.32 5.17 0.74
CA LYS A 58 -11.90 5.29 -0.66
C LYS A 58 -12.19 6.64 -1.27
N ASP A 59 -13.47 7.05 -1.31
CA ASP A 59 -13.88 8.29 -1.99
C ASP A 59 -13.27 9.53 -1.34
N LYS A 60 -13.11 9.51 0.00
CA LYS A 60 -12.49 10.60 0.75
C LYS A 60 -11.01 10.73 0.43
N ILE A 61 -10.31 9.61 0.32
CA ILE A 61 -8.88 9.55 -0.05
C ILE A 61 -8.69 10.07 -1.46
N ILE A 62 -9.48 9.58 -2.42
CA ILE A 62 -9.43 10.03 -3.81
C ILE A 62 -9.64 11.55 -3.88
N LYS A 63 -10.68 12.05 -3.23
CA LYS A 63 -10.96 13.50 -3.18
C LYS A 63 -9.82 14.30 -2.57
N ASP A 64 -9.20 13.82 -1.48
CA ASP A 64 -8.13 14.54 -0.80
C ASP A 64 -6.83 14.53 -1.60
N ILE A 65 -6.52 13.46 -2.32
CA ILE A 65 -5.33 13.39 -3.19
C ILE A 65 -5.50 14.31 -4.40
N LEU A 66 -6.66 14.26 -5.07
CA LEU A 66 -6.94 15.06 -6.28
C LEU A 66 -7.09 16.56 -6.03
N LYS A 67 -7.09 17.04 -4.79
CA LYS A 67 -6.94 18.48 -4.48
C LYS A 67 -5.60 19.03 -5.00
N ASP A 68 -4.58 18.21 -5.05
CA ASP A 68 -3.31 18.53 -5.69
C ASP A 68 -3.35 18.07 -7.15
N LYS A 69 -3.45 19.05 -8.05
CA LYS A 69 -3.65 18.83 -9.49
C LYS A 69 -2.53 18.06 -10.20
N LYS A 70 -1.38 17.88 -9.53
CA LYS A 70 -0.29 17.06 -10.09
C LYS A 70 -0.63 15.58 -10.14
N PHE A 71 -1.51 15.08 -9.24
CA PHE A 71 -1.92 13.68 -9.20
C PHE A 71 -3.04 13.39 -10.19
N LYS A 72 -2.90 12.29 -10.89
CA LYS A 72 -3.89 11.76 -11.84
C LYS A 72 -4.21 10.31 -11.47
N ILE A 73 -5.42 9.87 -11.80
CA ILE A 73 -5.83 8.48 -11.63
C ILE A 73 -5.55 7.72 -12.92
N ASN A 74 -4.90 6.57 -12.80
CA ASN A 74 -4.81 5.62 -13.90
C ASN A 74 -6.13 4.84 -14.01
N LYS A 75 -7.01 5.30 -14.89
CA LYS A 75 -8.34 4.70 -15.07
C LYS A 75 -8.31 3.29 -15.68
N LYS A 76 -7.21 2.91 -16.32
CA LYS A 76 -7.07 1.58 -16.94
C LYS A 76 -6.84 0.47 -15.91
N THR A 77 -6.14 0.80 -14.82
CA THR A 77 -5.80 -0.14 -13.76
C THR A 77 -6.71 -0.03 -12.55
N SER A 78 -7.39 1.12 -12.36
CA SER A 78 -8.23 1.37 -11.18
C SER A 78 -9.60 0.72 -11.30
N ASP A 79 -10.09 0.15 -10.19
CA ASP A 79 -11.40 -0.50 -10.06
C ASP A 79 -12.09 -0.13 -8.75
N ASN A 80 -13.10 -0.91 -8.34
CA ASN A 80 -13.84 -0.67 -7.09
C ASN A 80 -13.02 -0.88 -5.82
N PHE A 81 -11.95 -1.68 -5.88
CA PHE A 81 -11.13 -2.07 -4.73
C PHE A 81 -9.68 -1.63 -4.84
N PHE A 82 -9.32 -0.97 -5.95
CA PHE A 82 -7.98 -0.51 -6.23
C PHE A 82 -8.00 0.86 -6.90
N THR A 83 -7.06 1.73 -6.55
CA THR A 83 -6.86 3.01 -7.24
C THR A 83 -5.37 3.30 -7.33
N GLN A 84 -4.87 3.36 -8.56
CA GLN A 84 -3.51 3.80 -8.84
C GLN A 84 -3.51 5.30 -9.18
N PHE A 85 -2.77 6.06 -8.42
CA PHE A 85 -2.43 7.44 -8.73
C PHE A 85 -1.06 7.49 -9.38
N TYR A 86 -0.86 8.46 -10.26
CA TYR A 86 0.45 8.76 -10.80
C TYR A 86 0.68 10.27 -10.87
N PHE A 87 1.93 10.65 -10.87
CA PHE A 87 2.39 11.99 -11.14
C PHE A 87 3.76 11.93 -11.80
N GLU A 88 4.14 13.00 -12.48
CA GLU A 88 5.37 13.07 -13.25
C GLU A 88 6.30 14.13 -12.66
N ILE A 89 7.58 13.76 -12.50
CA ILE A 89 8.66 14.68 -12.15
C ILE A 89 9.81 14.43 -13.15
N ASN A 90 10.22 15.47 -13.87
CA ASN A 90 11.35 15.39 -14.83
C ASN A 90 11.23 14.22 -15.81
N HIS A 91 10.04 14.00 -16.38
CA HIS A 91 9.72 12.91 -17.30
C HIS A 91 9.80 11.49 -16.71
N VAL A 92 9.77 11.37 -15.40
CA VAL A 92 9.66 10.10 -14.69
C VAL A 92 8.31 10.02 -14.01
N PHE A 93 7.60 8.91 -14.21
CA PHE A 93 6.34 8.63 -13.56
C PHE A 93 6.58 7.96 -12.21
N PHE A 94 5.83 8.41 -11.21
CA PHE A 94 5.76 7.83 -9.89
C PHE A 94 4.35 7.33 -9.64
N PHE A 95 4.23 6.13 -9.07
CA PHE A 95 2.95 5.51 -8.82
C PHE A 95 2.69 5.41 -7.31
N ILE A 96 1.42 5.56 -6.94
CA ILE A 96 0.95 5.36 -5.58
C ILE A 96 -0.31 4.52 -5.67
N GLU A 97 -0.28 3.38 -5.04
CA GLU A 97 -1.30 2.36 -5.13
C GLU A 97 -2.08 2.23 -3.83
N PHE A 98 -3.39 2.30 -3.95
CA PHE A 98 -4.30 2.08 -2.85
C PHE A 98 -5.14 0.84 -3.09
N TYR A 99 -4.94 -0.15 -2.25
CA TYR A 99 -5.75 -1.35 -2.14
C TYR A 99 -6.77 -1.11 -1.04
N PHE A 100 -8.06 -1.40 -1.30
CA PHE A 100 -9.14 -1.12 -0.36
C PHE A 100 -9.72 -2.41 0.20
N TYR A 101 -9.44 -2.69 1.47
CA TYR A 101 -9.92 -3.89 2.13
C TYR A 101 -11.32 -3.75 2.70
N ILE A 102 -12.03 -4.86 2.78
CA ILE A 102 -13.31 -5.01 3.47
C ILE A 102 -13.04 -5.58 4.88
N ASN A 103 -13.58 -4.92 5.89
CA ASN A 103 -13.49 -5.36 7.29
C ASN A 103 -14.89 -5.59 7.86
N LYS A 104 -15.34 -6.83 7.93
CA LYS A 104 -16.59 -7.22 8.58
C LYS A 104 -16.33 -7.66 10.02
N LYS A 105 -17.19 -7.26 10.97
CA LYS A 105 -16.99 -7.53 12.40
C LYS A 105 -16.96 -9.02 12.71
N GLU A 106 -17.82 -9.79 12.05
CA GLU A 106 -18.01 -11.23 12.23
C GLU A 106 -16.84 -12.09 11.73
N ASN A 107 -15.99 -11.55 10.85
CA ASN A 107 -14.88 -12.27 10.26
C ASN A 107 -13.60 -12.14 11.10
N ASN A 108 -12.79 -13.21 11.15
CA ASN A 108 -11.43 -13.18 11.72
C ASN A 108 -10.36 -12.69 10.74
N TYR A 109 -10.77 -12.22 9.58
CA TYR A 109 -9.91 -11.72 8.50
C TYR A 109 -10.47 -10.43 7.88
N ILE A 110 -9.61 -9.67 7.24
CA ILE A 110 -9.95 -8.62 6.29
C ILE A 110 -9.79 -9.16 4.87
N ILE A 111 -10.53 -8.63 3.91
CA ILE A 111 -10.53 -9.13 2.52
C ILE A 111 -9.97 -8.03 1.62
N ASP A 112 -8.86 -8.33 0.93
CA ASP A 112 -8.41 -7.58 -0.23
C ASP A 112 -8.95 -8.23 -1.50
N LYS A 113 -9.79 -7.52 -2.22
CA LYS A 113 -10.42 -7.99 -3.47
C LYS A 113 -9.61 -7.68 -4.72
N HIS A 114 -8.58 -6.87 -4.62
CA HIS A 114 -7.64 -6.61 -5.70
C HIS A 114 -6.34 -7.36 -5.42
N SER A 115 -6.42 -8.69 -5.34
CA SER A 115 -5.22 -9.49 -5.09
C SER A 115 -4.39 -9.64 -6.36
N PHE A 116 -3.11 -9.31 -6.28
CA PHE A 116 -2.11 -9.57 -7.34
C PHE A 116 -1.97 -11.05 -7.70
N PHE A 117 -2.45 -11.94 -6.86
CA PHE A 117 -2.23 -13.39 -6.92
C PHE A 117 -3.46 -14.19 -7.34
N GLY A 118 -4.57 -13.53 -7.69
CA GLY A 118 -5.83 -14.21 -7.97
C GLY A 118 -6.41 -13.92 -9.35
N ASP A 119 -7.00 -14.94 -9.96
CA ASP A 119 -7.92 -14.78 -11.07
C ASP A 119 -9.19 -14.08 -10.54
N LEU A 120 -9.41 -12.84 -10.97
CA LEU A 120 -10.54 -11.99 -10.55
C LEU A 120 -11.93 -12.58 -10.90
N SER A 121 -11.98 -13.68 -11.66
CA SER A 121 -13.22 -14.34 -12.04
C SER A 121 -13.81 -15.25 -10.95
N ASN A 122 -13.06 -15.53 -9.86
CA ASN A 122 -13.47 -16.45 -8.82
C ASN A 122 -13.42 -15.81 -7.43
N ASP A 123 -14.59 -15.59 -6.82
CA ASP A 123 -14.75 -14.98 -5.49
C ASP A 123 -13.98 -15.71 -4.36
N ASN A 124 -13.58 -16.96 -4.57
CA ASN A 124 -12.80 -17.76 -3.61
C ASN A 124 -11.29 -17.44 -3.62
N LEU A 125 -10.82 -16.61 -4.56
CA LEU A 125 -9.40 -16.29 -4.74
C LEU A 125 -8.99 -14.94 -4.13
N PHE A 126 -9.88 -14.25 -3.41
CA PHE A 126 -9.52 -13.03 -2.72
C PHE A 126 -8.55 -13.28 -1.56
N LEU A 127 -7.65 -12.34 -1.36
CA LEU A 127 -6.71 -12.41 -0.26
C LEU A 127 -7.42 -12.19 1.08
N HIS A 128 -7.46 -13.24 1.91
CA HIS A 128 -8.00 -13.20 3.26
C HIS A 128 -6.87 -13.03 4.28
N ILE A 129 -6.69 -11.82 4.77
CA ILE A 129 -5.61 -11.49 5.70
C ILE A 129 -6.10 -11.68 7.13
N PRO A 130 -5.48 -12.54 7.95
CA PRO A 130 -5.86 -12.69 9.35
C PRO A 130 -5.81 -11.38 10.11
N LYS A 131 -6.89 -11.00 10.80
CA LYS A 131 -6.94 -9.77 11.61
C LYS A 131 -5.85 -9.72 12.68
N SER A 132 -5.47 -10.86 13.23
CA SER A 132 -4.39 -10.96 14.21
C SER A 132 -3.00 -10.61 13.65
N PHE A 133 -2.81 -10.68 12.32
CA PHE A 133 -1.57 -10.22 11.67
C PHE A 133 -1.63 -8.72 11.39
N PHE A 134 -2.82 -8.20 11.13
CA PHE A 134 -3.02 -6.84 10.70
C PHE A 134 -3.26 -5.87 11.87
N PHE A 135 -4.13 -6.22 12.82
CA PHE A 135 -4.48 -5.37 13.96
C PHE A 135 -3.86 -5.84 15.28
N PRO A 136 -3.65 -4.94 16.26
CA PRO A 136 -3.73 -3.48 16.13
C PRO A 136 -2.60 -2.93 15.25
N LEU A 137 -2.88 -1.84 14.51
CA LEU A 137 -1.86 -1.20 13.68
C LEU A 137 -0.72 -0.66 14.54
N LYS A 138 0.50 -0.79 14.04
CA LYS A 138 1.70 -0.23 14.65
C LYS A 138 2.15 1.02 13.89
N LYS A 139 2.89 1.88 14.55
CA LYS A 139 3.58 2.99 13.89
C LYS A 139 5.01 2.57 13.58
N TYR A 140 5.51 3.02 12.46
CA TYR A 140 6.90 2.82 12.12
C TYR A 140 7.78 3.73 12.98
N ASN A 141 8.74 3.18 13.72
CA ASN A 141 9.47 3.84 14.81
C ASN A 141 10.12 5.18 14.47
N LYS A 142 10.47 5.41 13.21
CA LYS A 142 11.12 6.65 12.76
C LYS A 142 10.16 7.64 12.12
N ILE A 143 8.93 7.20 11.80
CA ILE A 143 7.97 7.98 11.02
C ILE A 143 6.57 7.75 11.61
N GLU A 144 6.18 8.62 12.55
CA GLU A 144 4.92 8.47 13.30
C GLU A 144 3.65 8.41 12.44
N SER A 145 3.72 8.93 11.21
CA SER A 145 2.58 8.93 10.28
C SER A 145 2.45 7.66 9.45
N VAL A 146 3.47 6.79 9.42
CA VAL A 146 3.45 5.54 8.66
C VAL A 146 2.93 4.41 9.53
N TYR A 147 1.85 3.77 9.08
CA TYR A 147 1.26 2.63 9.76
C TYR A 147 1.75 1.31 9.19
N LEU A 148 2.06 0.38 10.09
CA LEU A 148 2.45 -0.99 9.81
C LEU A 148 1.38 -1.96 10.32
N PRO A 149 1.25 -3.14 9.69
CA PRO A 149 0.50 -4.24 10.28
C PRO A 149 1.13 -4.69 11.60
N ASN A 150 0.33 -5.28 12.48
CA ASN A 150 0.77 -5.75 13.80
C ASN A 150 1.97 -6.72 13.73
N LYS A 151 1.88 -7.70 12.81
CA LYS A 151 2.89 -8.75 12.62
C LYS A 151 3.47 -8.68 11.21
N SER A 152 4.21 -7.60 10.89
CA SER A 152 4.75 -7.37 9.54
C SER A 152 5.53 -8.56 8.99
N LYS A 153 6.44 -9.16 9.76
CA LYS A 153 7.21 -10.35 9.33
C LYS A 153 6.33 -11.56 9.03
N ALA A 154 5.34 -11.84 9.89
CA ALA A 154 4.41 -12.94 9.66
C ALA A 154 3.54 -12.67 8.42
N LEU A 155 3.16 -11.42 8.19
CA LEU A 155 2.40 -11.04 7.03
C LEU A 155 3.24 -11.11 5.75
N CYS A 156 4.51 -10.69 5.76
CA CYS A 156 5.41 -10.90 4.61
C CYS A 156 5.59 -12.39 4.28
N LYS A 157 5.78 -13.24 5.30
CA LYS A 157 5.81 -14.69 5.10
C LYS A 157 4.50 -15.23 4.52
N PHE A 158 3.36 -14.74 4.97
CA PHE A 158 2.04 -15.13 4.46
C PHE A 158 1.84 -14.73 2.99
N LEU A 159 2.32 -13.54 2.58
CA LEU A 159 2.18 -13.01 1.23
C LEU A 159 3.18 -13.62 0.23
N TYR A 160 4.43 -13.84 0.66
CA TYR A 160 5.55 -14.16 -0.23
C TYR A 160 6.19 -15.54 0.04
N GLY A 161 5.67 -16.29 1.03
CA GLY A 161 6.20 -17.60 1.39
C GLY A 161 7.41 -17.55 2.33
N ASP A 162 8.04 -18.72 2.52
CA ASP A 162 9.11 -18.88 3.52
C ASP A 162 10.41 -18.11 3.19
N HIS A 163 10.64 -17.83 1.92
CA HIS A 163 11.86 -17.18 1.43
C HIS A 163 11.74 -15.65 1.27
N TRP A 164 10.72 -15.03 1.88
CA TRP A 164 10.43 -13.60 1.74
C TRP A 164 11.59 -12.65 2.15
N ASN A 165 12.50 -13.14 2.97
CA ASN A 165 13.61 -12.35 3.56
C ASN A 165 14.98 -12.59 2.87
N ILE A 166 14.99 -13.24 1.71
CA ILE A 166 16.20 -13.49 0.91
C ILE A 166 16.40 -12.41 -0.13
#